data_38e4755e25ff9493d61946b05364de1d
#
_entry.id   38e4755e25ff9493d61946b05364de1d
#
_cell.length_a   1.000
_cell.length_b   1.000
_cell.length_c   1.000
_cell.angle_alpha   90.00
_cell.angle_beta   90.00
_cell.angle_gamma   90.00
#
_symmetry.space_group_name_H-M   'P 1'
#
loop_
_entity.id
_entity.type
_entity.pdbx_description
1 polymer ?
#
loop_
_entity_poly.entity_id
_entity_poly.type
_entity_poly.pdbx_seq_one_letter_code
_entity_poly.pdbx_strand_id
1 'polypeptide(L)'
;MAGFAGGGGRPTTAGVLPGDGSLVLGTDAPDQVAELFEVAEQLYLEAEQPVSPQGYTIAGAIIVPFDQAGPHPLRGYGLAARSLLAAREYQHQTDYLRQHYERELFPQYVGEAQVIDTPWGRRTTTVWGQGPAWELPYTDYVTFLVGDPPNVSDKFTVPFATVVDVVGILPVAGITPARYRANEWPAPETLATLKAHAIDLPSG
;
A
#
# COMPACT_ATOMS: atom_id res chain seq x y z
N MET A 1 -29.77 18.45 -14.16
CA MET A 1 -28.72 19.19 -14.89
C MET A 1 -28.43 20.47 -14.12
N ALA A 2 -27.41 20.50 -13.33
CA ALA A 2 -26.92 21.71 -12.66
C ALA A 2 -25.66 22.15 -13.40
N GLY A 3 -25.71 23.36 -13.99
CA GLY A 3 -24.66 23.89 -14.84
C GLY A 3 -23.42 24.26 -14.07
N PHE A 4 -22.27 23.85 -14.58
CA PHE A 4 -20.96 24.32 -14.14
C PHE A 4 -20.74 25.74 -14.65
N ALA A 5 -20.79 26.73 -13.75
CA ALA A 5 -20.30 28.08 -14.03
C ALA A 5 -18.77 28.06 -13.97
N GLY A 6 -18.12 28.42 -15.09
CA GLY A 6 -16.66 28.56 -15.16
C GLY A 6 -16.17 29.75 -14.37
N GLY A 7 -15.42 29.51 -13.34
CA GLY A 7 -14.58 30.45 -12.62
C GLY A 7 -13.25 29.77 -12.37
N GLY A 8 -12.11 30.46 -12.48
CA GLY A 8 -10.73 30.01 -12.47
C GLY A 8 -10.46 28.94 -11.41
N GLY A 9 -10.38 27.67 -11.87
CA GLY A 9 -10.60 26.52 -11.06
C GLY A 9 -9.43 26.20 -10.13
N ARG A 10 -9.66 26.36 -8.84
CA ARG A 10 -8.90 25.66 -7.81
C ARG A 10 -9.28 24.19 -7.81
N PRO A 11 -8.35 23.28 -7.54
CA PRO A 11 -8.61 21.86 -7.56
C PRO A 11 -9.70 21.47 -6.55
N THR A 12 -10.65 20.67 -6.98
CA THR A 12 -11.74 20.13 -6.16
C THR A 12 -11.38 18.70 -5.78
N THR A 13 -11.48 18.34 -4.52
CA THR A 13 -11.26 16.98 -4.05
C THR A 13 -12.60 16.26 -3.96
N ALA A 14 -12.67 15.05 -4.51
CA ALA A 14 -13.81 14.17 -4.41
C ALA A 14 -13.44 12.90 -3.65
N GLY A 15 -14.24 12.53 -2.66
CA GLY A 15 -14.19 11.25 -1.98
C GLY A 15 -15.39 10.39 -2.37
N VAL A 16 -15.22 9.09 -2.49
CA VAL A 16 -16.29 8.13 -2.76
C VAL A 16 -16.66 7.44 -1.45
N LEU A 17 -17.91 7.55 -1.04
CA LEU A 17 -18.46 6.90 0.15
C LEU A 17 -19.12 5.56 -0.19
N PRO A 18 -19.24 4.61 0.77
CA PRO A 18 -20.02 3.40 0.59
C PRO A 18 -21.51 3.75 0.39
N GLY A 19 -22.13 3.11 -0.59
CA GLY A 19 -23.47 3.45 -1.05
C GLY A 19 -23.44 4.45 -2.22
N ASP A 20 -24.56 5.01 -2.62
CA ASP A 20 -24.69 5.88 -3.80
C ASP A 20 -24.12 7.31 -3.62
N GLY A 21 -23.29 7.53 -2.61
CA GLY A 21 -22.79 8.85 -2.21
C GLY A 21 -21.36 9.14 -2.65
N SER A 22 -21.16 10.23 -3.41
CA SER A 22 -19.86 10.87 -3.60
C SER A 22 -19.85 12.19 -2.83
N LEU A 23 -18.81 12.41 -2.01
CA LEU A 23 -18.62 13.69 -1.34
C LEU A 23 -17.59 14.52 -2.12
N VAL A 24 -17.97 15.74 -2.49
CA VAL A 24 -17.12 16.67 -3.25
C VAL A 24 -16.90 17.92 -2.41
N LEU A 25 -15.64 18.22 -2.10
CA LEU A 25 -15.26 19.44 -1.38
C LEU A 25 -14.28 20.27 -2.21
N GLY A 26 -14.35 21.59 -2.04
CA GLY A 26 -13.30 22.49 -2.51
C GLY A 26 -12.06 22.40 -1.64
N THR A 27 -10.88 22.50 -2.25
CA THR A 27 -9.59 22.48 -1.52
C THR A 27 -9.30 23.73 -0.70
N ASP A 28 -10.20 24.70 -0.66
CA ASP A 28 -10.05 25.96 0.05
C ASP A 28 -10.25 25.85 1.57
N ALA A 29 -10.66 24.66 2.04
CA ALA A 29 -10.88 24.37 3.45
C ALA A 29 -10.09 23.11 3.87
N PRO A 30 -8.78 23.21 4.14
CA PRO A 30 -7.92 22.07 4.44
C PRO A 30 -8.44 21.22 5.62
N ASP A 31 -8.96 21.83 6.66
CA ASP A 31 -9.49 21.13 7.83
C ASP A 31 -10.71 20.25 7.47
N GLN A 32 -11.59 20.74 6.59
CA GLN A 32 -12.74 19.97 6.12
C GLN A 32 -12.32 18.81 5.20
N VAL A 33 -11.25 19.00 4.41
CA VAL A 33 -10.70 17.92 3.58
C VAL A 33 -10.06 16.85 4.46
N ALA A 34 -9.37 17.23 5.54
CA ALA A 34 -8.82 16.27 6.51
C ALA A 34 -9.92 15.46 7.18
N GLU A 35 -10.95 16.14 7.72
CA GLU A 35 -12.12 15.50 8.33
C GLU A 35 -12.82 14.55 7.35
N LEU A 36 -12.93 14.91 6.08
CA LEU A 36 -13.49 14.04 5.06
C LEU A 36 -12.70 12.74 4.90
N PHE A 37 -11.37 12.81 4.86
CA PHE A 37 -10.54 11.60 4.77
C PHE A 37 -10.72 10.71 6.00
N GLU A 38 -10.81 11.29 7.20
CA GLU A 38 -11.05 10.55 8.44
C GLU A 38 -12.41 9.83 8.42
N VAL A 39 -13.47 10.52 8.02
CA VAL A 39 -14.81 9.94 7.87
C VAL A 39 -14.83 8.85 6.80
N ALA A 40 -14.20 9.09 5.63
CA ALA A 40 -14.13 8.10 4.56
C ALA A 40 -13.37 6.84 4.98
N GLU A 41 -12.29 7.01 5.75
CA GLU A 41 -11.54 5.90 6.32
C GLU A 41 -12.38 5.09 7.30
N GLN A 42 -13.05 5.75 8.24
CA GLN A 42 -13.91 5.08 9.22
C GLN A 42 -15.00 4.27 8.52
N LEU A 43 -15.70 4.88 7.57
CA LEU A 43 -16.75 4.21 6.80
C LEU A 43 -16.20 3.02 6.00
N TYR A 44 -14.99 3.14 5.45
CA TYR A 44 -14.33 2.05 4.74
C TYR A 44 -14.02 0.87 5.66
N LEU A 45 -13.57 1.13 6.89
CA LEU A 45 -13.22 0.08 7.85
C LEU A 45 -14.46 -0.62 8.44
N GLU A 46 -15.58 0.10 8.58
CA GLU A 46 -16.81 -0.42 9.18
C GLU A 46 -17.73 -1.13 8.16
N ALA A 47 -17.60 -0.84 6.88
CA ALA A 47 -18.50 -1.39 5.87
C ALA A 47 -18.16 -2.84 5.51
N GLU A 48 -19.18 -3.67 5.35
CA GLU A 48 -19.03 -5.05 4.85
C GLU A 48 -18.50 -5.07 3.39
N GLN A 49 -18.98 -4.14 2.56
CA GLN A 49 -18.60 -3.99 1.16
C GLN A 49 -18.20 -2.55 0.86
N PRO A 50 -17.06 -2.07 1.36
CA PRO A 50 -16.62 -0.71 1.09
C PRO A 50 -16.17 -0.53 -0.35
N VAL A 51 -16.41 0.67 -0.90
CA VAL A 51 -16.01 1.00 -2.26
C VAL A 51 -14.54 1.42 -2.32
N SER A 52 -14.17 2.52 -1.71
CA SER A 52 -12.78 3.02 -1.67
C SER A 52 -12.65 4.19 -0.68
N PRO A 53 -11.60 4.24 0.15
CA PRO A 53 -11.26 5.40 0.95
C PRO A 53 -10.46 6.44 0.17
N GLN A 54 -10.09 6.15 -1.08
CA GLN A 54 -9.22 6.97 -1.91
C GLN A 54 -9.88 8.28 -2.31
N GLY A 55 -9.25 9.40 -1.98
CA GLY A 55 -9.62 10.72 -2.50
C GLY A 55 -9.08 10.94 -3.91
N TYR A 56 -9.84 11.66 -4.72
CA TYR A 56 -9.46 12.04 -6.08
C TYR A 56 -9.54 13.56 -6.25
N THR A 57 -8.75 14.10 -7.17
CA THR A 57 -8.80 15.50 -7.56
C THR A 57 -8.63 15.67 -9.06
N ILE A 58 -8.89 16.87 -9.56
CA ILE A 58 -8.70 17.20 -10.96
C ILE A 58 -7.35 17.89 -11.13
N ALA A 59 -6.44 17.27 -11.88
CA ALA A 59 -5.18 17.84 -12.29
C ALA A 59 -5.19 18.08 -13.80
N GLY A 60 -5.23 19.34 -14.20
CA GLY A 60 -5.50 19.70 -15.60
C GLY A 60 -6.93 19.30 -16.01
N ALA A 61 -7.05 18.39 -16.97
CA ALA A 61 -8.35 17.91 -17.47
C ALA A 61 -8.63 16.44 -17.08
N ILE A 62 -7.84 15.84 -16.19
CA ILE A 62 -7.96 14.44 -15.79
C ILE A 62 -8.20 14.30 -14.29
N ILE A 63 -8.91 13.24 -13.91
CA ILE A 63 -9.09 12.84 -12.53
C ILE A 63 -7.89 11.98 -12.14
N VAL A 64 -7.23 12.36 -11.04
CA VAL A 64 -6.08 11.64 -10.50
C VAL A 64 -6.27 11.39 -9.01
N PRO A 65 -5.66 10.33 -8.43
CA PRO A 65 -5.60 10.16 -6.98
C PRO A 65 -5.01 11.39 -6.31
N PHE A 66 -5.60 11.81 -5.19
CA PHE A 66 -5.23 13.05 -4.48
C PHE A 66 -3.73 13.10 -4.12
N ASP A 67 -3.18 11.98 -3.70
CA ASP A 67 -1.77 11.86 -3.33
C ASP A 67 -0.80 11.88 -4.53
N GLN A 68 -1.31 11.76 -5.75
CA GLN A 68 -0.55 11.82 -7.01
C GLN A 68 -0.65 13.19 -7.71
N ALA A 69 -1.54 14.06 -7.26
CA ALA A 69 -1.78 15.37 -7.90
C ALA A 69 -0.64 16.39 -7.70
N GLY A 70 0.39 16.05 -6.92
CA GLY A 70 1.53 16.90 -6.61
C GLY A 70 1.69 17.16 -5.12
N PRO A 71 2.62 18.07 -4.73
CA PRO A 71 2.83 18.43 -3.34
C PRO A 71 1.59 19.10 -2.74
N HIS A 72 1.13 18.57 -1.61
CA HIS A 72 -0.01 19.12 -0.86
C HIS A 72 0.15 18.81 0.63
N PRO A 73 -0.20 19.74 1.56
CA PRO A 73 -0.11 19.50 3.01
C PRO A 73 -0.85 18.25 3.48
N LEU A 74 -2.01 17.95 2.88
CA LEU A 74 -2.85 16.79 3.22
C LEU A 74 -2.53 15.52 2.40
N ARG A 75 -1.43 15.49 1.66
CA ARG A 75 -1.03 14.33 0.86
C ARG A 75 -0.92 13.05 1.71
N GLY A 76 -0.58 13.18 2.99
CA GLY A 76 -0.49 12.08 3.95
C GLY A 76 -1.78 11.28 4.08
N TYR A 77 -2.94 11.95 4.08
CA TYR A 77 -4.25 11.30 4.12
C TYR A 77 -4.52 10.45 2.87
N GLY A 78 -4.23 11.00 1.69
CA GLY A 78 -4.39 10.24 0.44
C GLY A 78 -3.46 9.01 0.37
N LEU A 79 -2.24 9.12 0.90
CA LEU A 79 -1.32 7.98 1.01
C LEU A 79 -1.82 6.94 2.02
N ALA A 80 -2.39 7.36 3.16
CA ALA A 80 -3.00 6.45 4.13
C ALA A 80 -4.18 5.69 3.54
N ALA A 81 -5.08 6.39 2.85
CA ALA A 81 -6.21 5.79 2.14
C ALA A 81 -5.76 4.76 1.08
N ARG A 82 -4.71 5.07 0.32
CA ARG A 82 -4.12 4.12 -0.64
C ARG A 82 -3.55 2.88 0.05
N SER A 83 -2.88 3.06 1.19
CA SER A 83 -2.32 1.94 1.96
C SER A 83 -3.41 0.98 2.45
N LEU A 84 -4.52 1.52 2.94
CA LEU A 84 -5.68 0.72 3.35
C LEU A 84 -6.29 -0.06 2.19
N LEU A 85 -6.52 0.61 1.07
CA LEU A 85 -7.06 -0.02 -0.14
C LEU A 85 -6.14 -1.13 -0.64
N ALA A 86 -4.84 -0.85 -0.75
CA ALA A 86 -3.85 -1.82 -1.21
C ALA A 86 -3.78 -3.05 -0.29
N ALA A 87 -3.78 -2.85 1.03
CA ALA A 87 -3.73 -3.96 1.99
C ALA A 87 -4.94 -4.90 1.82
N ARG A 88 -6.15 -4.35 1.63
CA ARG A 88 -7.37 -5.15 1.43
C ARG A 88 -7.35 -5.93 0.11
N GLU A 89 -6.94 -5.27 -0.97
CA GLU A 89 -6.81 -5.93 -2.29
C GLU A 89 -5.79 -7.08 -2.24
N TYR A 90 -4.65 -6.87 -1.58
CA TYR A 90 -3.66 -7.92 -1.37
C TYR A 90 -4.16 -9.02 -0.45
N GLN A 91 -5.00 -8.72 0.54
CA GLN A 91 -5.60 -9.74 1.41
C GLN A 91 -6.46 -10.70 0.58
N HIS A 92 -7.38 -10.18 -0.23
CA HIS A 92 -8.21 -11.02 -1.11
C HIS A 92 -7.37 -11.86 -2.08
N GLN A 93 -6.34 -11.25 -2.66
CA GLN A 93 -5.42 -11.93 -3.56
C GLN A 93 -4.61 -13.02 -2.84
N THR A 94 -4.18 -12.77 -1.60
CA THR A 94 -3.43 -13.72 -0.77
C THR A 94 -4.25 -14.97 -0.50
N ASP A 95 -5.51 -14.80 -0.11
CA ASP A 95 -6.42 -15.91 0.17
C ASP A 95 -6.64 -16.80 -1.07
N TYR A 96 -6.82 -16.14 -2.22
CA TYR A 96 -6.95 -16.86 -3.50
C TYR A 96 -5.68 -17.63 -3.88
N LEU A 97 -4.51 -17.00 -3.79
CA LEU A 97 -3.24 -17.62 -4.16
C LEU A 97 -2.85 -18.76 -3.23
N ARG A 98 -3.09 -18.62 -1.91
CA ARG A 98 -2.85 -19.72 -0.95
C ARG A 98 -3.65 -20.95 -1.31
N GLN A 99 -4.96 -20.80 -1.58
CA GLN A 99 -5.81 -21.92 -2.01
C GLN A 99 -5.35 -22.54 -3.33
N HIS A 100 -4.78 -21.73 -4.22
CA HIS A 100 -4.24 -22.21 -5.50
C HIS A 100 -2.97 -23.02 -5.28
N TYR A 101 -2.02 -22.52 -4.49
CA TYR A 101 -0.72 -23.16 -4.26
C TYR A 101 -0.75 -24.35 -3.29
N GLU A 102 -1.77 -24.48 -2.45
CA GLU A 102 -1.97 -25.70 -1.63
C GLU A 102 -2.08 -26.98 -2.47
N ARG A 103 -2.40 -26.85 -3.75
CA ARG A 103 -2.54 -27.96 -4.68
C ARG A 103 -1.28 -28.25 -5.49
N GLU A 104 -0.23 -27.44 -5.33
CA GLU A 104 1.00 -27.58 -6.08
C GLU A 104 2.04 -28.41 -5.31
N LEU A 105 2.91 -29.09 -6.08
CA LEU A 105 3.98 -29.94 -5.51
C LEU A 105 5.11 -29.15 -4.82
N PHE A 106 5.20 -27.84 -5.10
CA PHE A 106 6.23 -26.96 -4.52
C PHE A 106 5.54 -25.84 -3.73
N PRO A 107 5.69 -25.86 -2.40
CA PRO A 107 5.10 -24.81 -1.57
C PRO A 107 5.73 -23.46 -1.90
N GLN A 108 4.88 -22.50 -2.22
CA GLN A 108 5.28 -21.09 -2.31
C GLN A 108 4.68 -20.33 -1.13
N TYR A 109 5.46 -19.47 -0.51
CA TYR A 109 4.94 -18.57 0.51
C TYR A 109 4.30 -17.34 -0.16
N VAL A 110 3.08 -17.05 0.22
CA VAL A 110 2.36 -15.87 -0.23
C VAL A 110 2.42 -14.83 0.88
N GLY A 111 3.19 -13.77 0.65
CA GLY A 111 3.33 -12.66 1.58
C GLY A 111 2.03 -11.87 1.74
N GLU A 112 1.78 -11.38 2.94
CA GLU A 112 0.67 -10.50 3.27
C GLU A 112 1.10 -9.04 3.22
N ALA A 113 0.20 -8.16 2.79
CA ALA A 113 0.36 -6.73 2.96
C ALA A 113 -0.30 -6.31 4.27
N GLN A 114 0.45 -5.66 5.13
CA GLN A 114 -0.01 -5.14 6.41
C GLN A 114 0.08 -3.62 6.40
N VAL A 115 -0.87 -2.96 7.06
CA VAL A 115 -0.80 -1.51 7.28
C VAL A 115 -0.07 -1.25 8.59
N ILE A 116 0.88 -0.34 8.56
CA ILE A 116 1.64 0.12 9.72
C ILE A 116 1.55 1.64 9.85
N ASP A 117 1.51 2.12 11.07
CA ASP A 117 1.64 3.53 11.35
C ASP A 117 3.13 3.92 11.37
N THR A 118 3.44 5.01 10.67
CA THR A 118 4.79 5.56 10.63
C THR A 118 4.75 7.05 10.99
N PRO A 119 5.89 7.70 11.31
CA PRO A 119 5.93 9.15 11.52
C PRO A 119 5.45 9.96 10.30
N TRP A 120 5.44 9.33 9.14
CA TRP A 120 5.01 9.94 7.87
C TRP A 120 3.58 9.51 7.45
N GLY A 121 2.79 8.98 8.39
CA GLY A 121 1.46 8.45 8.16
C GLY A 121 1.45 6.94 7.88
N ARG A 122 0.28 6.40 7.57
CA ARG A 122 0.10 4.97 7.29
C ARG A 122 0.81 4.55 6.02
N ARG A 123 1.43 3.38 6.08
CA ARG A 123 2.17 2.74 4.98
C ARG A 123 1.89 1.25 4.98
N THR A 124 2.23 0.61 3.89
CA THR A 124 2.16 -0.84 3.77
C THR A 124 3.52 -1.48 4.00
N THR A 125 3.52 -2.65 4.62
CA THR A 125 4.71 -3.50 4.75
C THR A 125 4.35 -4.96 4.45
N THR A 126 5.35 -5.71 4.05
CA THR A 126 5.28 -7.18 3.98
C THR A 126 6.46 -7.79 4.69
N VAL A 127 6.31 -9.02 5.13
CA VAL A 127 7.39 -9.78 5.77
C VAL A 127 8.02 -10.73 4.75
N TRP A 128 9.36 -10.79 4.73
CA TRP A 128 10.12 -11.78 4.01
C TRP A 128 11.04 -12.52 4.98
N GLY A 129 10.72 -13.78 5.24
CA GLY A 129 11.52 -14.69 6.08
C GLY A 129 12.33 -15.67 5.25
N GLN A 130 13.30 -16.35 5.89
CA GLN A 130 14.01 -17.45 5.27
C GLN A 130 13.04 -18.57 4.89
N GLY A 131 13.32 -19.26 3.79
CA GLY A 131 12.47 -20.37 3.35
C GLY A 131 12.47 -20.55 1.84
N PRO A 132 11.49 -21.28 1.32
CA PRO A 132 11.30 -21.48 -0.12
C PRO A 132 10.95 -20.17 -0.85
N ALA A 133 10.54 -20.28 -2.10
CA ALA A 133 10.15 -19.12 -2.90
C ALA A 133 8.97 -18.34 -2.26
N TRP A 134 9.05 -17.02 -2.34
CA TRP A 134 8.03 -16.10 -1.86
C TRP A 134 7.39 -15.32 -3.01
N GLU A 135 6.11 -15.05 -2.90
CA GLU A 135 5.41 -14.03 -3.68
C GLU A 135 5.04 -12.86 -2.78
N LEU A 136 5.83 -11.79 -2.90
CA LEU A 136 5.69 -10.59 -2.09
C LEU A 136 4.71 -9.60 -2.74
N PRO A 137 3.73 -9.05 -2.01
CA PRO A 137 2.93 -7.94 -2.50
C PRO A 137 3.80 -6.69 -2.65
N TYR A 138 3.48 -5.84 -3.62
CA TYR A 138 4.14 -4.54 -3.75
C TYR A 138 3.68 -3.61 -2.63
N THR A 139 4.55 -3.39 -1.66
CA THR A 139 4.30 -2.57 -0.47
C THR A 139 5.28 -1.39 -0.40
N ASP A 140 5.09 -0.47 0.54
CA ASP A 140 6.08 0.59 0.77
C ASP A 140 7.39 0.03 1.32
N TYR A 141 7.30 -0.99 2.18
CA TYR A 141 8.45 -1.57 2.88
C TYR A 141 8.43 -3.09 2.87
N VAL A 142 9.60 -3.68 3.02
CA VAL A 142 9.79 -5.11 3.30
C VAL A 142 10.53 -5.27 4.62
N THR A 143 9.97 -6.07 5.52
CA THR A 143 10.60 -6.45 6.77
C THR A 143 11.24 -7.82 6.63
N PHE A 144 12.56 -7.88 6.73
CA PHE A 144 13.33 -9.12 6.70
C PHE A 144 13.37 -9.75 8.09
N LEU A 145 13.12 -11.05 8.16
CA LEU A 145 13.31 -11.87 9.35
C LEU A 145 14.44 -12.86 9.10
N VAL A 146 15.59 -12.61 9.71
CA VAL A 146 16.78 -13.47 9.58
C VAL A 146 16.71 -14.58 10.62
N GLY A 147 16.75 -15.82 10.19
CA GLY A 147 16.56 -17.00 11.03
C GLY A 147 15.14 -17.57 10.97
N ASP A 148 15.01 -18.83 11.37
CA ASP A 148 13.71 -19.52 11.37
C ASP A 148 12.92 -19.23 12.64
N PRO A 149 11.62 -18.91 12.56
CA PRO A 149 10.78 -18.78 13.75
C PRO A 149 10.77 -20.08 14.58
N PRO A 150 10.85 -20.00 15.94
CA PRO A 150 10.85 -18.79 16.74
C PRO A 150 12.23 -18.12 16.92
N ASN A 151 13.30 -18.63 16.31
CA ASN A 151 14.68 -18.21 16.52
C ASN A 151 15.12 -17.12 15.54
N VAL A 152 14.34 -16.02 15.43
CA VAL A 152 14.72 -14.85 14.64
C VAL A 152 15.91 -14.18 15.30
N SER A 153 17.06 -14.19 14.61
CA SER A 153 18.31 -13.61 15.11
C SER A 153 18.46 -12.13 14.81
N ASP A 154 17.78 -11.65 13.77
CA ASP A 154 17.81 -10.25 13.32
C ASP A 154 16.53 -9.88 12.59
N LYS A 155 16.14 -8.59 12.70
CA LYS A 155 14.97 -8.03 12.01
C LYS A 155 15.32 -6.62 11.54
N PHE A 156 15.11 -6.34 10.27
CA PHE A 156 15.29 -5.00 9.72
C PHE A 156 14.29 -4.74 8.58
N THR A 157 14.00 -3.47 8.33
CA THR A 157 13.00 -3.04 7.33
C THR A 157 13.66 -2.11 6.32
N VAL A 158 13.37 -2.32 5.04
CA VAL A 158 13.90 -1.50 3.94
C VAL A 158 12.76 -1.08 3.00
N PRO A 159 12.92 0.02 2.24
CA PRO A 159 11.98 0.37 1.17
C PRO A 159 11.87 -0.75 0.14
N PHE A 160 10.66 -1.05 -0.34
CA PHE A 160 10.45 -2.11 -1.34
C PHE A 160 11.22 -1.86 -2.64
N ALA A 161 11.32 -0.60 -3.08
CA ALA A 161 12.11 -0.23 -4.24
C ALA A 161 13.59 -0.65 -4.10
N THR A 162 14.17 -0.48 -2.91
CA THR A 162 15.54 -0.94 -2.63
C THR A 162 15.67 -2.46 -2.78
N VAL A 163 14.66 -3.22 -2.36
CA VAL A 163 14.67 -4.69 -2.55
C VAL A 163 14.67 -5.05 -4.03
N VAL A 164 13.84 -4.39 -4.83
CA VAL A 164 13.80 -4.61 -6.28
C VAL A 164 15.17 -4.31 -6.91
N ASP A 165 15.77 -3.19 -6.55
CA ASP A 165 17.05 -2.75 -7.14
C ASP A 165 18.24 -3.63 -6.73
N VAL A 166 18.28 -4.04 -5.44
CA VAL A 166 19.44 -4.78 -4.89
C VAL A 166 19.34 -6.28 -5.13
N VAL A 167 18.15 -6.87 -5.02
CA VAL A 167 17.94 -8.32 -5.19
C VAL A 167 17.58 -8.68 -6.62
N GLY A 168 16.96 -7.77 -7.37
CA GLY A 168 16.53 -8.01 -8.74
C GLY A 168 15.29 -8.88 -8.85
N ILE A 169 14.40 -8.87 -7.83
CA ILE A 169 13.12 -9.58 -7.89
C ILE A 169 12.23 -8.99 -8.98
N LEU A 170 11.47 -9.85 -9.65
CA LEU A 170 10.65 -9.46 -10.80
C LEU A 170 9.16 -9.60 -10.51
N PRO A 171 8.32 -8.75 -11.13
CA PRO A 171 6.88 -8.89 -11.01
C PRO A 171 6.40 -10.21 -11.64
N VAL A 172 5.42 -10.83 -11.02
CA VAL A 172 4.74 -12.02 -11.54
C VAL A 172 3.77 -11.60 -12.63
N ALA A 173 3.93 -12.16 -13.82
CA ALA A 173 3.07 -11.82 -14.95
C ALA A 173 1.61 -12.24 -14.73
N GLY A 174 0.68 -11.38 -15.14
CA GLY A 174 -0.76 -11.68 -15.12
C GLY A 174 -1.43 -11.55 -13.75
N ILE A 175 -0.70 -11.07 -12.72
CA ILE A 175 -1.26 -10.83 -11.38
C ILE A 175 -1.46 -9.33 -11.17
N THR A 176 -2.65 -8.95 -10.77
CA THR A 176 -3.02 -7.55 -10.44
C THR A 176 -3.83 -7.54 -9.14
N PRO A 177 -3.45 -6.73 -8.15
CA PRO A 177 -2.26 -5.89 -8.06
C PRO A 177 -0.96 -6.70 -8.11
N ALA A 178 0.14 -6.04 -8.52
CA ALA A 178 1.40 -6.70 -8.82
C ALA A 178 2.02 -7.39 -7.59
N ARG A 179 2.49 -8.62 -7.78
CA ARG A 179 3.35 -9.33 -6.82
C ARG A 179 4.71 -9.59 -7.43
N TYR A 180 5.70 -9.74 -6.56
CA TYR A 180 7.08 -9.95 -6.96
C TYR A 180 7.56 -11.32 -6.47
N ARG A 181 8.20 -12.08 -7.36
CA ARG A 181 8.71 -13.41 -7.03
C ARG A 181 10.15 -13.32 -6.55
N ALA A 182 10.35 -13.82 -5.33
CA ALA A 182 11.65 -14.06 -4.74
C ALA A 182 11.87 -15.58 -4.69
N ASN A 183 12.70 -16.10 -5.60
CA ASN A 183 12.88 -17.54 -5.75
C ASN A 183 13.75 -18.14 -4.63
N GLU A 184 14.60 -17.33 -4.03
CA GLU A 184 15.53 -17.75 -2.97
C GLU A 184 15.79 -16.60 -1.98
N TRP A 185 16.25 -16.97 -0.79
CA TRP A 185 16.68 -16.03 0.23
C TRP A 185 17.96 -15.31 -0.23
N PRO A 186 18.08 -13.99 -0.02
CA PRO A 186 19.25 -13.24 -0.43
C PRO A 186 20.55 -13.74 0.22
N ALA A 187 21.64 -13.76 -0.56
CA ALA A 187 22.98 -14.09 -0.07
C ALA A 187 23.43 -13.13 1.05
N PRO A 188 24.36 -13.55 1.94
CA PRO A 188 24.82 -12.72 3.06
C PRO A 188 25.30 -11.32 2.66
N GLU A 189 25.99 -11.19 1.55
CA GLU A 189 26.49 -9.91 1.02
C GLU A 189 25.34 -9.00 0.56
N THR A 190 24.31 -9.60 -0.05
CA THR A 190 23.08 -8.90 -0.47
C THR A 190 22.29 -8.44 0.75
N LEU A 191 22.17 -9.31 1.78
CA LEU A 191 21.53 -8.93 3.05
C LEU A 191 22.26 -7.79 3.75
N ALA A 192 23.61 -7.81 3.76
CA ALA A 192 24.41 -6.72 4.32
C ALA A 192 24.16 -5.40 3.58
N THR A 193 24.08 -5.45 2.25
CA THR A 193 23.74 -4.29 1.42
C THR A 193 22.34 -3.77 1.72
N LEU A 194 21.33 -4.64 1.80
CA LEU A 194 19.97 -4.28 2.17
C LEU A 194 19.92 -3.65 3.57
N LYS A 195 20.61 -4.25 4.53
CA LYS A 195 20.65 -3.75 5.91
C LYS A 195 21.29 -2.37 6.03
N ALA A 196 22.24 -2.02 5.16
CA ALA A 196 22.79 -0.66 5.10
C ALA A 196 21.76 0.41 4.65
N HIS A 197 20.65 -0.01 4.04
CA HIS A 197 19.52 0.83 3.66
C HIS A 197 18.32 0.68 4.60
N ALA A 198 18.53 0.02 5.74
CA ALA A 198 17.44 -0.17 6.71
C ALA A 198 16.95 1.17 7.25
N ILE A 199 15.64 1.21 7.49
CA ILE A 199 14.97 2.35 8.11
C ILE A 199 14.46 1.95 9.50
N ASP A 200 14.54 2.88 10.43
CA ASP A 200 13.96 2.69 11.75
C ASP A 200 12.46 3.02 11.68
N LEU A 201 11.65 1.99 11.77
CA LEU A 201 10.22 2.16 12.00
C LEU A 201 9.95 2.11 13.52
N PRO A 202 9.12 3.02 14.05
CA PRO A 202 8.75 2.96 15.46
C PRO A 202 8.13 1.59 15.76
N SER A 203 8.60 0.98 16.83
CA SER A 203 7.97 -0.23 17.38
C SER A 203 6.58 0.16 17.86
N GLY A 204 5.51 -0.37 17.26
CA GLY A 204 4.15 -0.22 17.73
C GLY A 204 3.92 -0.97 19.04
#